data_b9608d295d97844bdce966c1aec47f34
#
_entry.id   b9608d295d97844bdce966c1aec47f34
#
_cell.length_a   1.000
_cell.length_b   1.000
_cell.length_c   1.000
_cell.angle_alpha   90.00
_cell.angle_beta   90.00
_cell.angle_gamma   90.00
#
_symmetry.space_group_name_H-M   'P 1'
#
loop_
_entity.id
_entity.type
_entity.pdbx_description
1 polymer ?
#
loop_
_entity_poly.entity_id
_entity_poly.type
_entity_poly.pdbx_seq_one_letter_code
_entity_poly.pdbx_strand_id
1 'polypeptide(L)'
;MNNRYKFATALTLAASLTSFADVKVNDSLTVSGYAAGSYRITDPDPGPATDKFDLDAVKTLFQTNFKPVTGVISLFYQPGAPSDVTVLDAYATVDVGGGSTITAGKFLSYLGYEAFDLVNMTQISYANGDFLGPIPGYHSGVKWDYSDKETGFGLALVDSVYSGPNYLKGDGELKRNAGFEGYFVYKGIPDVTVWTGFAYDTKGNVIHKNDEILTLNIWASYALSKDASLGLEYVNKDGGIGDKGYNWLVFYGYNFDAKFSSAFRLSGEKLKDGPGFTKFTVSPAYKVNDNFMVRAELSYYDYTKYTADSAMFFGIQSVFKF
;
A
#
# COMPACT_ATOMS: atom_id res chain seq x y z
N MET A 1 -37.07 -17.45 6.57
CA MET A 1 -35.89 -17.36 7.44
C MET A 1 -34.69 -17.11 6.55
N ASN A 2 -34.26 -15.86 6.42
CA ASN A 2 -33.20 -15.43 5.50
C ASN A 2 -31.89 -15.27 6.28
N ASN A 3 -31.02 -16.28 6.18
CA ASN A 3 -29.63 -16.16 6.56
C ASN A 3 -28.90 -15.33 5.50
N ARG A 4 -28.86 -14.03 5.67
CA ARG A 4 -27.98 -13.15 4.91
C ARG A 4 -26.57 -13.32 5.47
N TYR A 5 -25.70 -13.87 4.65
CA TYR A 5 -24.29 -14.06 4.93
C TYR A 5 -23.63 -12.72 5.22
N LYS A 6 -23.14 -12.56 6.44
CA LYS A 6 -22.26 -11.46 6.83
C LYS A 6 -20.88 -11.73 6.24
N PHE A 7 -20.66 -11.36 5.01
CA PHE A 7 -19.30 -11.16 4.52
C PHE A 7 -18.90 -9.73 4.88
N ALA A 8 -18.20 -9.61 5.97
CA ALA A 8 -17.41 -8.43 6.27
C ALA A 8 -16.20 -8.45 5.33
N THR A 9 -16.37 -7.93 4.12
CA THR A 9 -15.23 -7.45 3.33
C THR A 9 -14.87 -6.09 3.92
N ALA A 10 -14.25 -6.13 5.07
CA ALA A 10 -13.67 -4.96 5.68
C ALA A 10 -12.35 -4.66 4.98
N LEU A 11 -12.39 -3.99 3.82
CA LEU A 11 -11.37 -3.00 3.53
C LEU A 11 -11.70 -1.79 4.43
N THR A 12 -11.43 -1.94 5.69
CA THR A 12 -11.42 -0.85 6.63
C THR A 12 -10.19 -0.02 6.32
N LEU A 13 -10.39 1.18 5.79
CA LEU A 13 -9.44 2.29 5.82
C LEU A 13 -9.33 2.86 7.26
N ALA A 14 -9.24 2.02 8.24
CA ALA A 14 -8.62 2.31 9.51
C ALA A 14 -7.44 1.37 9.54
N ALA A 15 -6.21 1.91 9.45
CA ALA A 15 -4.96 1.20 9.45
C ALA A 15 -5.19 -0.29 9.13
N SER A 16 -4.92 -0.74 7.93
CA SER A 16 -5.13 -2.12 7.53
C SER A 16 -4.49 -3.00 8.60
N LEU A 17 -5.28 -3.36 9.62
CA LEU A 17 -4.95 -4.46 10.50
C LEU A 17 -4.97 -5.65 9.56
N THR A 18 -3.80 -5.90 9.03
CA THR A 18 -3.49 -6.98 8.14
C THR A 18 -4.10 -8.24 8.71
N SER A 19 -4.62 -9.12 7.88
CA SER A 19 -5.02 -10.46 8.32
C SER A 19 -3.76 -11.30 8.64
N PHE A 20 -2.96 -10.82 9.59
CA PHE A 20 -1.89 -11.61 10.19
C PHE A 20 -2.51 -12.76 11.00
N ALA A 21 -1.78 -13.82 11.17
CA ALA A 21 -2.12 -14.82 12.16
C ALA A 21 -1.68 -14.26 13.52
N ASP A 22 -2.57 -13.57 14.21
CA ASP A 22 -2.27 -12.88 15.45
C ASP A 22 -1.91 -13.84 16.58
N VAL A 23 -0.75 -13.64 17.19
CA VAL A 23 -0.35 -14.31 18.41
C VAL A 23 -0.77 -13.45 19.61
N LYS A 24 -1.85 -13.83 20.28
CA LYS A 24 -2.29 -13.17 21.50
C LYS A 24 -1.33 -13.51 22.64
N VAL A 25 -0.58 -12.52 23.10
CA VAL A 25 0.35 -12.67 24.23
C VAL A 25 -0.41 -12.59 25.55
N ASN A 26 -1.33 -11.61 25.67
CA ASN A 26 -2.27 -11.44 26.79
C ASN A 26 -3.48 -10.61 26.34
N ASP A 27 -4.35 -10.20 27.25
CA ASP A 27 -5.57 -9.46 26.90
C ASP A 27 -5.32 -8.06 26.31
N SER A 28 -4.12 -7.52 26.50
CA SER A 28 -3.76 -6.17 26.06
C SER A 28 -2.66 -6.14 25.00
N LEU A 29 -2.03 -7.28 24.66
CA LEU A 29 -0.93 -7.32 23.70
C LEU A 29 -1.11 -8.46 22.70
N THR A 30 -1.07 -8.10 21.43
CA THR A 30 -1.03 -9.01 20.28
C THR A 30 0.28 -8.78 19.52
N VAL A 31 0.90 -9.85 19.05
CA VAL A 31 2.07 -9.82 18.16
C VAL A 31 1.71 -10.51 16.88
N SER A 32 2.07 -9.91 15.76
CA SER A 32 1.87 -10.48 14.43
C SER A 32 3.03 -10.09 13.51
N GLY A 33 3.14 -10.74 12.37
CA GLY A 33 4.20 -10.40 11.46
C GLY A 33 4.24 -11.28 10.21
N TYR A 34 5.23 -10.99 9.36
CA TYR A 34 5.51 -11.80 8.18
C TYR A 34 6.99 -11.77 7.81
N ALA A 35 7.41 -12.80 7.07
CA ALA A 35 8.65 -12.86 6.33
C ALA A 35 8.33 -13.25 4.88
N ALA A 36 8.91 -12.54 3.91
CA ALA A 36 8.74 -12.80 2.49
C ALA A 36 10.10 -12.89 1.81
N GLY A 37 10.28 -13.90 0.96
CA GLY A 37 11.47 -14.08 0.13
C GLY A 37 11.09 -14.53 -1.27
N SER A 38 11.85 -14.07 -2.27
CA SER A 38 11.56 -14.35 -3.67
C SER A 38 12.78 -14.65 -4.50
N TYR A 39 12.58 -15.40 -5.58
CA TYR A 39 13.46 -15.42 -6.74
C TYR A 39 12.79 -14.63 -7.87
N ARG A 40 13.54 -13.72 -8.49
CA ARG A 40 13.04 -12.82 -9.52
C ARG A 40 13.99 -12.76 -10.69
N ILE A 41 13.44 -12.68 -11.91
CA ILE A 41 14.18 -12.44 -13.15
C ILE A 41 13.56 -11.21 -13.81
N THR A 42 14.39 -10.30 -14.30
CA THR A 42 13.98 -9.19 -15.16
C THR A 42 14.79 -9.24 -16.43
N ASP A 43 14.11 -9.28 -17.57
CA ASP A 43 14.71 -9.42 -18.90
C ASP A 43 14.23 -8.24 -19.80
N PRO A 44 15.02 -7.14 -19.84
CA PRO A 44 14.72 -5.98 -20.67
C PRO A 44 15.17 -6.21 -22.11
N ASP A 45 14.43 -5.66 -23.08
CA ASP A 45 14.79 -5.65 -24.50
C ASP A 45 14.83 -4.20 -25.02
N PRO A 46 16.00 -3.69 -25.48
CA PRO A 46 17.31 -4.33 -25.38
C PRO A 46 17.90 -4.29 -23.98
N GLY A 47 18.70 -5.29 -23.64
CA GLY A 47 19.46 -5.31 -22.40
C GLY A 47 19.77 -6.74 -21.90
N PRO A 48 20.67 -6.88 -20.93
CA PRO A 48 20.94 -8.18 -20.33
C PRO A 48 19.87 -8.52 -19.29
N ALA A 49 19.47 -9.78 -19.25
CA ALA A 49 18.63 -10.30 -18.17
C ALA A 49 19.40 -10.26 -16.83
N THR A 50 18.67 -9.97 -15.78
CA THR A 50 19.17 -10.02 -14.39
C THR A 50 18.33 -10.94 -13.56
N ASP A 51 18.93 -11.66 -12.62
CA ASP A 51 18.20 -12.47 -11.66
C ASP A 51 18.67 -12.21 -10.23
N LYS A 52 17.78 -12.46 -9.27
CA LYS A 52 18.05 -12.24 -7.87
C LYS A 52 17.23 -13.18 -6.99
N PHE A 53 17.91 -13.80 -6.01
CA PHE A 53 17.26 -14.44 -4.88
C PHE A 53 17.41 -13.54 -3.66
N ASP A 54 16.31 -13.17 -3.02
CA ASP A 54 16.29 -12.13 -1.98
C ASP A 54 15.34 -12.45 -0.84
N LEU A 55 15.67 -11.95 0.35
CA LEU A 55 14.70 -11.74 1.42
C LEU A 55 14.02 -10.40 1.16
N ASP A 56 12.75 -10.41 0.75
CA ASP A 56 12.05 -9.19 0.32
C ASP A 56 11.74 -8.25 1.47
N ALA A 57 11.21 -8.81 2.56
CA ALA A 57 10.92 -8.06 3.77
C ALA A 57 10.66 -8.99 4.97
N VAL A 58 10.90 -8.47 6.17
CA VAL A 58 10.39 -9.02 7.43
C VAL A 58 9.73 -7.88 8.20
N LYS A 59 8.50 -8.11 8.69
CA LYS A 59 7.80 -7.16 9.57
C LYS A 59 7.32 -7.86 10.82
N THR A 60 7.53 -7.23 11.96
CA THR A 60 6.93 -7.63 13.25
C THR A 60 6.13 -6.45 13.78
N LEU A 61 4.89 -6.68 14.17
CA LEU A 61 3.94 -5.69 14.64
C LEU A 61 3.49 -6.05 16.05
N PHE A 62 3.58 -5.08 16.96
CA PHE A 62 3.10 -5.11 18.33
C PHE A 62 1.89 -4.21 18.44
N GLN A 63 0.75 -4.76 18.79
CA GLN A 63 -0.48 -4.00 18.99
C GLN A 63 -0.92 -4.10 20.45
N THR A 64 -1.17 -2.95 21.06
CA THR A 64 -1.69 -2.86 22.42
C THR A 64 -3.11 -2.31 22.44
N ASN A 65 -3.92 -2.77 23.39
CA ASN A 65 -5.30 -2.32 23.57
C ASN A 65 -5.55 -1.98 25.04
N PHE A 66 -5.59 -0.68 25.34
CA PHE A 66 -5.85 -0.10 26.65
C PHE A 66 -7.04 0.88 26.54
N LYS A 67 -8.22 0.37 26.23
CA LYS A 67 -9.42 1.18 25.97
C LYS A 67 -9.51 2.43 26.85
N PRO A 68 -9.77 3.63 26.25
CA PRO A 68 -10.11 3.90 24.85
C PRO A 68 -8.88 4.07 23.93
N VAL A 69 -7.66 3.71 24.37
CA VAL A 69 -6.41 3.89 23.62
C VAL A 69 -5.93 2.56 23.06
N THR A 70 -5.53 2.59 21.80
CA THR A 70 -4.76 1.51 21.15
C THR A 70 -3.39 2.03 20.72
N GLY A 71 -2.37 1.19 20.77
CA GLY A 71 -1.02 1.53 20.32
C GLY A 71 -0.50 0.52 19.31
N VAL A 72 0.27 0.98 18.34
CA VAL A 72 0.93 0.13 17.35
C VAL A 72 2.39 0.52 17.24
N ILE A 73 3.27 -0.47 17.29
CA ILE A 73 4.69 -0.34 16.96
C ILE A 73 5.05 -1.47 16.00
N SER A 74 5.73 -1.15 14.89
CA SER A 74 6.26 -2.18 13.99
C SER A 74 7.74 -2.00 13.71
N LEU A 75 8.44 -3.13 13.61
CA LEU A 75 9.81 -3.24 13.17
C LEU A 75 9.81 -3.87 11.77
N PHE A 76 10.54 -3.25 10.85
CA PHE A 76 10.56 -3.63 9.45
C PHE A 76 12.00 -3.73 8.94
N TYR A 77 12.31 -4.85 8.33
CA TYR A 77 13.55 -5.08 7.59
C TYR A 77 13.22 -5.18 6.10
N GLN A 78 13.97 -4.45 5.28
CA GLN A 78 13.94 -4.53 3.82
C GLN A 78 15.37 -4.39 3.30
N PRO A 79 15.85 -5.32 2.45
CA PRO A 79 17.17 -5.21 1.83
C PRO A 79 17.32 -3.92 1.04
N GLY A 80 18.48 -3.27 1.17
CA GLY A 80 18.78 -2.02 0.47
C GLY A 80 18.19 -0.77 1.11
N ALA A 81 17.42 -0.89 2.22
CA ALA A 81 17.03 0.26 3.03
C ALA A 81 18.28 0.88 3.71
N PRO A 82 18.29 2.20 3.96
CA PRO A 82 19.44 2.87 4.60
C PRO A 82 19.78 2.39 6.01
N SER A 83 18.88 1.68 6.66
CA SER A 83 19.08 0.98 7.95
C SER A 83 18.52 -0.42 7.86
N ASP A 84 19.23 -1.38 8.48
CA ASP A 84 18.83 -2.79 8.46
C ASP A 84 17.44 -3.02 9.05
N VAL A 85 17.08 -2.28 10.10
CA VAL A 85 15.75 -2.32 10.73
C VAL A 85 15.22 -0.90 10.89
N THR A 86 13.98 -0.69 10.49
CA THR A 86 13.28 0.58 10.57
C THR A 86 12.01 0.43 11.40
N VAL A 87 11.70 1.41 12.25
CA VAL A 87 10.38 1.54 12.87
C VAL A 87 9.45 2.18 11.84
N LEU A 88 8.48 1.42 11.31
CA LEU A 88 7.49 1.95 10.37
C LEU A 88 6.32 2.58 11.10
N ASP A 89 5.63 1.80 11.92
CA ASP A 89 4.51 2.24 12.73
C ASP A 89 4.99 2.53 14.14
N ALA A 90 4.63 3.70 14.68
CA ALA A 90 4.84 4.05 16.08
C ALA A 90 3.79 5.09 16.48
N TYR A 91 2.56 4.67 16.75
CA TYR A 91 1.47 5.58 17.03
C TYR A 91 0.52 5.08 18.11
N ALA A 92 -0.22 6.02 18.69
CA ALA A 92 -1.36 5.74 19.55
C ALA A 92 -2.63 6.33 18.93
N THR A 93 -3.73 5.59 19.02
CA THR A 93 -5.06 5.99 18.58
C THR A 93 -6.00 6.03 19.77
N VAL A 94 -6.73 7.13 19.93
CA VAL A 94 -7.76 7.33 20.94
C VAL A 94 -9.13 7.27 20.27
N ASP A 95 -9.98 6.38 20.72
CA ASP A 95 -11.41 6.40 20.38
C ASP A 95 -12.09 7.52 21.17
N VAL A 96 -12.58 8.55 20.46
CA VAL A 96 -13.27 9.69 21.04
C VAL A 96 -14.78 9.56 20.97
N GLY A 97 -15.28 8.42 20.49
CA GLY A 97 -16.70 8.10 20.37
C GLY A 97 -17.32 8.64 19.09
N GLY A 98 -18.57 8.21 18.84
CA GLY A 98 -19.36 8.64 17.68
C GLY A 98 -18.77 8.22 16.32
N GLY A 99 -17.95 7.16 16.27
CA GLY A 99 -17.28 6.73 15.06
C GLY A 99 -15.98 7.50 14.76
N SER A 100 -15.51 8.35 15.68
CA SER A 100 -14.32 9.20 15.51
C SER A 100 -13.14 8.69 16.31
N THR A 101 -11.95 8.82 15.73
CA THR A 101 -10.66 8.51 16.36
C THR A 101 -9.63 9.61 16.10
N ILE A 102 -8.69 9.77 17.03
CA ILE A 102 -7.52 10.63 16.88
C ILE A 102 -6.28 9.76 17.01
N THR A 103 -5.39 9.83 16.03
CA THR A 103 -4.12 9.10 16.02
C THR A 103 -2.96 10.09 16.03
N ALA A 104 -1.95 9.82 16.84
CA ALA A 104 -0.72 10.60 16.88
C ALA A 104 0.51 9.69 16.88
N GLY A 105 1.52 10.07 16.11
CA GLY A 105 2.78 9.34 15.97
C GLY A 105 3.18 9.15 14.51
N LYS A 106 3.88 8.07 14.20
CA LYS A 106 4.29 7.69 12.85
C LYS A 106 3.38 6.61 12.30
N PHE A 107 2.79 6.86 11.14
CA PHE A 107 1.78 5.98 10.50
C PHE A 107 1.87 6.02 8.98
N LEU A 108 1.25 5.03 8.34
CA LEU A 108 1.15 4.93 6.88
C LEU A 108 0.17 5.96 6.32
N SER A 109 0.48 6.48 5.14
CA SER A 109 -0.40 7.33 4.32
C SER A 109 -1.77 6.69 4.09
N TYR A 110 -2.75 7.55 3.79
CA TYR A 110 -4.08 7.11 3.35
C TYR A 110 -4.13 6.61 1.91
N LEU A 111 -3.17 7.03 1.06
CA LEU A 111 -3.23 6.85 -0.39
C LEU A 111 -2.80 5.44 -0.82
N GLY A 112 -3.39 4.98 -1.91
CA GLY A 112 -3.04 3.74 -2.61
C GLY A 112 -4.09 2.64 -2.52
N TYR A 113 -4.34 1.99 -3.65
CA TYR A 113 -5.18 0.80 -3.74
C TYR A 113 -4.40 -0.46 -3.35
N GLU A 114 -3.15 -0.59 -3.82
CA GLU A 114 -2.29 -1.71 -3.49
C GLU A 114 -1.75 -1.58 -2.06
N ALA A 115 -1.74 -2.70 -1.35
CA ALA A 115 -1.25 -2.74 0.02
C ALA A 115 0.26 -2.47 0.11
N PHE A 116 0.70 -1.78 1.15
CA PHE A 116 2.12 -1.63 1.46
C PHE A 116 2.73 -2.96 1.93
N ASP A 117 2.03 -3.68 2.81
CA ASP A 117 2.53 -4.94 3.36
C ASP A 117 2.41 -6.08 2.35
N LEU A 118 3.53 -6.76 2.07
CA LEU A 118 3.62 -7.83 1.08
C LEU A 118 2.65 -8.99 1.34
N VAL A 119 2.31 -9.24 2.59
CA VAL A 119 1.35 -10.29 2.97
C VAL A 119 -0.06 -10.03 2.44
N ASN A 120 -0.40 -8.77 2.18
CA ASN A 120 -1.71 -8.33 1.68
C ASN A 120 -1.72 -8.10 0.17
N MET A 121 -0.56 -8.16 -0.49
CA MET A 121 -0.48 -8.06 -1.93
C MET A 121 -0.90 -9.37 -2.59
N THR A 122 -1.50 -9.27 -3.75
CA THR A 122 -1.88 -10.41 -4.59
C THR A 122 -0.83 -10.75 -5.66
N GLN A 123 0.14 -9.88 -5.85
CA GLN A 123 1.27 -9.99 -6.80
C GLN A 123 2.58 -9.60 -6.10
N ILE A 124 3.72 -9.82 -6.79
CA ILE A 124 5.06 -9.56 -6.24
C ILE A 124 5.47 -8.11 -6.46
N SER A 125 5.23 -7.59 -7.67
CA SER A 125 5.60 -6.22 -8.05
C SER A 125 4.44 -5.26 -7.90
N TYR A 126 4.73 -4.00 -7.55
CA TYR A 126 3.73 -2.93 -7.57
C TYR A 126 3.29 -2.59 -9.01
N ALA A 127 2.08 -2.03 -9.14
CA ALA A 127 1.56 -1.56 -10.42
C ALA A 127 2.39 -0.41 -10.98
N ASN A 128 2.83 0.46 -10.10
CA ASN A 128 3.31 1.81 -10.38
C ASN A 128 4.48 2.17 -9.48
N GLY A 129 5.12 3.31 -9.75
CA GLY A 129 6.19 3.85 -8.91
C GLY A 129 7.58 3.79 -9.54
N ASP A 130 7.70 3.28 -10.77
CA ASP A 130 8.98 3.12 -11.46
C ASP A 130 9.56 4.46 -11.93
N PHE A 131 8.72 5.38 -12.41
CA PHE A 131 9.13 6.69 -12.92
C PHE A 131 8.56 7.86 -12.12
N LEU A 132 7.26 7.80 -11.78
CA LEU A 132 6.58 8.86 -11.02
C LEU A 132 7.02 8.88 -9.56
N GLY A 133 7.70 7.84 -9.13
CA GLY A 133 8.03 7.57 -7.74
C GLY A 133 6.83 7.02 -6.95
N PRO A 134 7.07 6.51 -5.76
CA PRO A 134 6.03 5.89 -4.95
C PRO A 134 4.95 6.92 -4.56
N ILE A 135 3.75 6.42 -4.28
CA ILE A 135 2.77 7.17 -3.49
C ILE A 135 3.34 7.43 -2.08
N PRO A 136 2.76 8.38 -1.32
CA PRO A 136 3.22 8.62 0.05
C PRO A 136 3.30 7.35 0.87
N GLY A 137 4.36 7.23 1.65
CA GLY A 137 4.59 6.09 2.54
C GLY A 137 4.29 6.43 4.00
N TYR A 138 5.32 6.38 4.86
CA TYR A 138 5.21 6.68 6.28
C TYR A 138 5.61 8.11 6.61
N HIS A 139 4.85 8.74 7.52
CA HIS A 139 5.11 10.09 8.01
C HIS A 139 4.66 10.23 9.47
N SER A 140 5.14 11.26 10.15
CA SER A 140 4.83 11.55 11.55
C SER A 140 3.88 12.72 11.66
N GLY A 141 2.87 12.61 12.51
CA GLY A 141 1.88 13.66 12.65
C GLY A 141 0.69 13.28 13.52
N VAL A 142 -0.41 13.98 13.27
CA VAL A 142 -1.70 13.75 13.90
C VAL A 142 -2.75 13.60 12.81
N LYS A 143 -3.64 12.63 12.97
CA LYS A 143 -4.78 12.45 12.09
C LYS A 143 -6.07 12.26 12.87
N TRP A 144 -7.17 12.72 12.29
CA TRP A 144 -8.51 12.48 12.73
C TRP A 144 -9.26 11.69 11.69
N ASP A 145 -9.90 10.61 12.10
CA ASP A 145 -10.69 9.74 11.24
C ASP A 145 -12.11 9.64 11.78
N TYR A 146 -13.07 9.60 10.86
CA TYR A 146 -14.48 9.28 11.13
C TYR A 146 -14.92 8.16 10.23
N SER A 147 -15.72 7.24 10.76
CA SER A 147 -16.38 6.21 9.94
C SER A 147 -17.72 5.77 10.52
N ASP A 148 -18.65 5.53 9.62
CA ASP A 148 -19.92 4.85 9.89
C ASP A 148 -20.10 3.64 8.95
N LYS A 149 -21.33 3.15 8.77
CA LYS A 149 -21.61 1.98 7.94
C LYS A 149 -21.39 2.21 6.44
N GLU A 150 -21.60 3.42 5.98
CA GLU A 150 -21.62 3.77 4.55
C GLU A 150 -20.49 4.72 4.16
N THR A 151 -20.03 5.55 5.10
CA THR A 151 -19.05 6.59 4.82
C THR A 151 -17.88 6.55 5.78
N GLY A 152 -16.75 7.06 5.32
CA GLY A 152 -15.60 7.37 6.15
C GLY A 152 -14.82 8.51 5.55
N PHE A 153 -14.17 9.30 6.39
CA PHE A 153 -13.28 10.35 5.97
C PHE A 153 -12.21 10.62 7.04
N GLY A 154 -11.10 11.19 6.62
CA GLY A 154 -10.02 11.54 7.52
C GLY A 154 -9.23 12.72 7.02
N LEU A 155 -8.58 13.40 7.96
CA LEU A 155 -7.64 14.48 7.72
C LEU A 155 -6.42 14.27 8.57
N ALA A 156 -5.24 14.50 8.01
CA ALA A 156 -3.95 14.41 8.69
C ALA A 156 -3.13 15.68 8.47
N LEU A 157 -2.46 16.11 9.53
CA LEU A 157 -1.37 17.08 9.51
C LEU A 157 -0.10 16.33 9.87
N VAL A 158 0.87 16.34 8.97
CA VAL A 158 2.10 15.57 9.07
C VAL A 158 3.34 16.44 8.84
N ASP A 159 4.48 15.95 9.25
CA ASP A 159 5.77 16.61 9.07
C ASP A 159 6.13 16.81 7.58
N SER A 160 5.87 15.83 6.76
CA SER A 160 5.92 15.85 5.30
C SER A 160 5.23 14.61 4.75
N VAL A 161 4.51 14.75 3.67
CA VAL A 161 3.88 13.61 3.00
C VAL A 161 4.95 12.76 2.30
N TYR A 162 5.96 13.42 1.73
CA TYR A 162 7.11 12.79 1.08
C TYR A 162 8.40 13.11 1.86
N SER A 163 8.59 12.45 2.99
CA SER A 163 9.73 12.68 3.86
C SER A 163 11.03 12.07 3.33
N GLY A 164 11.82 12.86 2.64
CA GLY A 164 13.21 12.57 2.31
C GLY A 164 13.43 11.43 1.28
N PRO A 165 14.68 11.08 0.94
CA PRO A 165 15.01 9.96 0.06
C PRO A 165 14.60 8.61 0.65
N ASN A 166 14.17 8.61 1.88
CA ASN A 166 13.69 7.45 2.59
C ASN A 166 12.25 7.68 3.07
N TYR A 167 11.30 7.37 2.19
CA TYR A 167 9.86 7.39 2.47
C TYR A 167 9.44 6.58 3.71
N LEU A 168 10.36 5.80 4.29
CA LEU A 168 10.16 5.02 5.50
C LEU A 168 10.50 5.79 6.78
N LYS A 169 11.24 6.91 6.70
CA LYS A 169 11.73 7.60 7.92
C LYS A 169 10.73 8.54 8.55
N GLY A 170 9.96 9.29 7.77
CA GLY A 170 9.03 10.29 8.30
C GLY A 170 9.73 11.30 9.23
N ASP A 171 10.81 11.93 8.75
CA ASP A 171 11.67 12.85 9.52
C ASP A 171 11.64 14.27 8.97
N GLY A 172 10.46 14.75 8.62
CA GLY A 172 10.25 16.15 8.26
C GLY A 172 10.28 17.08 9.47
N GLU A 173 10.34 18.37 9.20
CA GLU A 173 10.27 19.43 10.20
C GLU A 173 9.10 20.37 9.88
N LEU A 174 8.02 20.32 10.64
CA LEU A 174 6.84 21.22 10.50
C LEU A 174 7.20 22.69 10.36
N LYS A 175 8.32 23.11 10.94
CA LYS A 175 8.82 24.49 10.84
C LYS A 175 9.24 24.85 9.41
N ARG A 176 9.68 23.88 8.62
CA ARG A 176 10.17 24.04 7.24
C ARG A 176 9.16 23.63 6.21
N ASN A 177 8.36 22.63 6.54
CA ASN A 177 7.40 22.02 5.66
C ASN A 177 6.23 21.46 6.47
N ALA A 178 5.02 21.52 5.94
CA ALA A 178 3.85 20.87 6.49
C ALA A 178 3.18 20.03 5.39
N GLY A 179 2.90 18.80 5.73
CA GLY A 179 2.15 17.89 4.89
C GLY A 179 0.71 17.77 5.34
N PHE A 180 -0.17 17.63 4.38
CA PHE A 180 -1.61 17.43 4.61
C PHE A 180 -2.08 16.23 3.81
N GLU A 181 -2.85 15.37 4.43
CA GLU A 181 -3.57 14.30 3.73
C GLU A 181 -5.04 14.32 4.10
N GLY A 182 -5.87 13.86 3.18
CA GLY A 182 -7.26 13.63 3.46
C GLY A 182 -7.87 12.61 2.52
N TYR A 183 -8.92 11.95 2.99
CA TYR A 183 -9.68 11.00 2.18
C TYR A 183 -11.16 11.06 2.46
N PHE A 184 -11.93 10.53 1.52
CA PHE A 184 -13.34 10.19 1.65
C PHE A 184 -13.57 8.80 1.05
N VAL A 185 -14.32 7.96 1.74
CA VAL A 185 -14.76 6.65 1.25
C VAL A 185 -16.25 6.49 1.35
N TYR A 186 -16.87 5.91 0.31
CA TYR A 186 -18.28 5.60 0.25
C TYR A 186 -18.51 4.11 -0.01
N LYS A 187 -19.36 3.48 0.81
CA LYS A 187 -19.71 2.05 0.81
C LYS A 187 -21.23 1.82 0.75
N GLY A 188 -22.03 2.87 0.50
CA GLY A 188 -23.49 2.79 0.47
C GLY A 188 -24.06 2.04 -0.75
N ILE A 189 -23.24 1.69 -1.74
CA ILE A 189 -23.63 0.83 -2.86
C ILE A 189 -23.24 -0.60 -2.52
N PRO A 190 -24.16 -1.59 -2.58
CA PRO A 190 -23.83 -2.98 -2.30
C PRO A 190 -22.64 -3.48 -3.12
N ASP A 191 -21.72 -4.14 -2.44
CA ASP A 191 -20.51 -4.75 -3.03
C ASP A 191 -19.52 -3.77 -3.69
N VAL A 192 -19.76 -2.44 -3.62
CA VAL A 192 -18.92 -1.39 -4.17
C VAL A 192 -18.31 -0.54 -3.05
N THR A 193 -17.02 -0.27 -3.17
CA THR A 193 -16.33 0.76 -2.39
C THR A 193 -15.75 1.78 -3.35
N VAL A 194 -16.00 3.06 -3.12
CA VAL A 194 -15.37 4.17 -3.83
C VAL A 194 -14.59 4.99 -2.82
N TRP A 195 -13.34 5.28 -3.13
CA TRP A 195 -12.44 6.04 -2.29
C TRP A 195 -11.77 7.15 -3.10
N THR A 196 -11.59 8.31 -2.50
CA THR A 196 -10.82 9.42 -3.06
C THR A 196 -10.02 10.11 -1.97
N GLY A 197 -8.84 10.59 -2.30
CA GLY A 197 -8.00 11.32 -1.36
C GLY A 197 -6.94 12.16 -2.02
N PHE A 198 -6.26 12.91 -1.19
CA PHE A 198 -5.17 13.78 -1.59
C PHE A 198 -4.04 13.75 -0.57
N ALA A 199 -2.84 14.07 -1.05
CA ALA A 199 -1.67 14.34 -0.24
C ALA A 199 -0.99 15.60 -0.78
N TYR A 200 -0.65 16.53 0.11
CA TYR A 200 -0.07 17.82 -0.25
C TYR A 200 1.08 18.16 0.68
N ASP A 201 2.23 18.47 0.10
CA ASP A 201 3.37 19.06 0.80
C ASP A 201 3.56 20.51 0.39
N THR A 202 3.76 21.40 1.39
CA THR A 202 4.15 22.78 1.15
C THR A 202 5.61 22.87 0.70
N LYS A 203 6.01 24.03 0.17
CA LYS A 203 7.42 24.29 -0.19
C LYS A 203 8.34 24.14 1.02
N GLY A 204 9.57 23.70 0.77
CA GLY A 204 10.58 23.56 1.81
C GLY A 204 10.93 22.13 2.20
N ASN A 205 10.34 21.17 1.55
CA ASN A 205 10.68 19.74 1.69
C ASN A 205 12.20 19.52 1.49
N VAL A 206 12.78 18.62 2.27
CA VAL A 206 14.22 18.31 2.25
C VAL A 206 14.71 17.87 0.87
N ILE A 207 13.86 17.24 0.07
CA ILE A 207 14.18 16.79 -1.30
C ILE A 207 13.82 17.85 -2.34
N HIS A 208 12.69 18.54 -2.16
CA HIS A 208 12.11 19.48 -3.13
C HIS A 208 11.99 20.88 -2.52
N LYS A 209 13.15 21.50 -2.22
CA LYS A 209 13.25 22.77 -1.47
C LYS A 209 12.40 23.90 -2.01
N ASN A 210 12.01 23.88 -3.28
CA ASN A 210 11.33 24.99 -3.95
C ASN A 210 9.95 24.64 -4.50
N ASP A 211 9.53 23.36 -4.46
CA ASP A 211 8.31 22.89 -5.12
C ASP A 211 7.29 22.39 -4.11
N GLU A 212 6.03 22.68 -4.37
CA GLU A 212 4.90 22.05 -3.74
C GLU A 212 4.68 20.68 -4.40
N ILE A 213 4.14 19.73 -3.65
CA ILE A 213 3.78 18.41 -4.18
C ILE A 213 2.30 18.18 -3.91
N LEU A 214 1.52 17.91 -4.94
CA LEU A 214 0.13 17.50 -4.84
C LEU A 214 -0.05 16.14 -5.47
N THR A 215 -0.58 15.20 -4.72
CA THR A 215 -1.01 13.89 -5.23
C THR A 215 -2.50 13.74 -5.02
N LEU A 216 -3.22 13.41 -6.08
CA LEU A 216 -4.64 13.08 -6.06
C LEU A 216 -4.78 11.59 -6.38
N ASN A 217 -5.57 10.87 -5.60
CA ASN A 217 -5.81 9.44 -5.79
C ASN A 217 -7.30 9.15 -5.72
N ILE A 218 -7.80 8.39 -6.67
CA ILE A 218 -9.15 7.84 -6.65
C ILE A 218 -9.08 6.36 -7.00
N TRP A 219 -9.83 5.55 -6.26
CA TRP A 219 -9.99 4.15 -6.60
C TRP A 219 -11.41 3.65 -6.28
N ALA A 220 -11.77 2.56 -6.94
CA ALA A 220 -12.99 1.83 -6.66
C ALA A 220 -12.71 0.34 -6.65
N SER A 221 -13.43 -0.39 -5.81
CA SER A 221 -13.45 -1.86 -5.80
C SER A 221 -14.87 -2.36 -5.89
N TYR A 222 -15.06 -3.48 -6.59
CA TYR A 222 -16.34 -4.14 -6.75
C TYR A 222 -16.18 -5.64 -6.51
N ALA A 223 -16.90 -6.18 -5.52
CA ALA A 223 -17.03 -7.61 -5.32
C ALA A 223 -18.04 -8.18 -6.31
N LEU A 224 -17.56 -8.65 -7.47
CA LEU A 224 -18.38 -9.23 -8.54
C LEU A 224 -19.13 -10.48 -8.09
N SER A 225 -18.51 -11.25 -7.22
CA SER A 225 -19.07 -12.44 -6.56
C SER A 225 -18.29 -12.73 -5.27
N LYS A 226 -18.64 -13.84 -4.58
CA LYS A 226 -17.82 -14.31 -3.43
C LYS A 226 -16.38 -14.70 -3.81
N ASP A 227 -16.13 -15.01 -5.07
CA ASP A 227 -14.85 -15.51 -5.57
C ASP A 227 -14.15 -14.53 -6.52
N ALA A 228 -14.81 -13.46 -6.95
CA ALA A 228 -14.27 -12.52 -7.94
C ALA A 228 -14.36 -11.07 -7.49
N SER A 229 -13.31 -10.30 -7.72
CA SER A 229 -13.24 -8.87 -7.42
C SER A 229 -12.63 -8.08 -8.57
N LEU A 230 -13.08 -6.84 -8.72
CA LEU A 230 -12.53 -5.86 -9.65
C LEU A 230 -12.02 -4.65 -8.86
N GLY A 231 -10.87 -4.11 -9.25
CA GLY A 231 -10.29 -2.88 -8.71
C GLY A 231 -9.90 -1.92 -9.81
N LEU A 232 -10.08 -0.64 -9.57
CA LEU A 232 -9.67 0.45 -10.47
C LEU A 232 -8.98 1.51 -9.63
N GLU A 233 -7.87 2.04 -10.11
CA GLU A 233 -7.18 3.16 -9.48
C GLU A 233 -6.66 4.15 -10.52
N TYR A 234 -6.68 5.42 -10.15
CA TYR A 234 -6.01 6.49 -10.84
C TYR A 234 -5.33 7.42 -9.84
N VAL A 235 -4.07 7.71 -10.09
CA VAL A 235 -3.26 8.66 -9.32
C VAL A 235 -2.73 9.74 -10.25
N ASN A 236 -2.86 10.99 -9.84
CA ASN A 236 -2.23 12.13 -10.49
C ASN A 236 -1.28 12.81 -9.51
N LYS A 237 -0.05 13.06 -9.93
CA LYS A 237 0.97 13.72 -9.12
C LYS A 237 1.50 14.95 -9.84
N ASP A 238 1.59 16.06 -9.12
CA ASP A 238 2.17 17.31 -9.55
C ASP A 238 3.28 17.73 -8.57
N GLY A 239 4.51 17.78 -9.05
CA GLY A 239 5.69 18.12 -8.25
C GLY A 239 6.42 16.90 -7.66
N GLY A 240 7.61 17.15 -7.14
CA GLY A 240 8.45 16.13 -6.52
C GLY A 240 9.38 15.37 -7.47
N ILE A 241 9.94 14.25 -7.00
CA ILE A 241 10.78 13.36 -7.83
C ILE A 241 9.90 12.80 -8.95
N GLY A 242 10.39 12.89 -10.21
CA GLY A 242 9.64 12.48 -11.37
C GLY A 242 8.66 13.53 -11.91
N ASP A 243 8.62 14.72 -11.27
CA ASP A 243 7.81 15.87 -11.68
C ASP A 243 6.30 15.61 -11.72
N LYS A 244 5.72 15.76 -12.90
CA LYS A 244 4.29 15.63 -13.16
C LYS A 244 3.99 14.36 -13.91
N GLY A 245 2.94 13.69 -13.51
CA GLY A 245 2.53 12.49 -14.20
C GLY A 245 1.30 11.87 -13.61
N TYR A 246 0.97 10.72 -14.12
CA TYR A 246 -0.14 9.92 -13.62
C TYR A 246 0.20 8.44 -13.70
N ASN A 247 -0.47 7.67 -12.86
CA ASN A 247 -0.53 6.23 -12.99
C ASN A 247 -1.97 5.72 -12.84
N TRP A 248 -2.20 4.51 -13.29
CA TRP A 248 -3.50 3.85 -13.24
C TRP A 248 -3.34 2.34 -13.16
N LEU A 249 -4.35 1.66 -12.63
CA LEU A 249 -4.46 0.21 -12.70
C LEU A 249 -5.92 -0.24 -12.89
N VAL A 250 -6.06 -1.39 -13.52
CA VAL A 250 -7.25 -2.24 -13.54
C VAL A 250 -6.83 -3.58 -12.98
N PHE A 251 -7.49 -4.02 -11.94
CA PHE A 251 -7.21 -5.25 -11.22
C PHE A 251 -8.41 -6.19 -11.30
N TYR A 252 -8.16 -7.47 -11.53
CA TYR A 252 -9.15 -8.53 -11.40
C TYR A 252 -8.56 -9.67 -10.58
N GLY A 253 -9.20 -10.00 -9.45
CA GLY A 253 -8.86 -11.12 -8.59
C GLY A 253 -9.88 -12.24 -8.70
N TYR A 254 -9.42 -13.50 -8.74
CA TYR A 254 -10.29 -14.66 -8.77
C TYR A 254 -9.78 -15.78 -7.87
N ASN A 255 -10.66 -16.31 -7.01
CA ASN A 255 -10.40 -17.48 -6.18
C ASN A 255 -11.03 -18.70 -6.86
N PHE A 256 -10.21 -19.62 -7.35
CA PHE A 256 -10.67 -20.87 -7.97
C PHE A 256 -11.23 -21.83 -6.93
N ASP A 257 -10.59 -21.84 -5.77
CA ASP A 257 -11.02 -22.58 -4.58
C ASP A 257 -10.46 -21.93 -3.29
N ALA A 258 -10.53 -22.63 -2.16
CA ALA A 258 -10.05 -22.15 -0.85
C ALA A 258 -8.51 -21.98 -0.77
N LYS A 259 -7.75 -22.56 -1.71
CA LYS A 259 -6.28 -22.56 -1.71
C LYS A 259 -5.67 -21.90 -2.92
N PHE A 260 -6.33 -21.95 -4.06
CA PHE A 260 -5.80 -21.46 -5.33
C PHE A 260 -6.54 -20.21 -5.80
N SER A 261 -5.78 -19.16 -6.08
CA SER A 261 -6.27 -17.88 -6.60
C SER A 261 -5.35 -17.34 -7.68
N SER A 262 -5.81 -16.37 -8.45
CA SER A 262 -4.97 -15.60 -9.36
C SER A 262 -5.40 -14.14 -9.40
N ALA A 263 -4.43 -13.25 -9.56
CA ALA A 263 -4.62 -11.86 -9.87
C ALA A 263 -4.22 -11.58 -11.32
N PHE A 264 -4.99 -10.72 -11.97
CA PHE A 264 -4.71 -10.16 -13.29
C PHE A 264 -4.73 -8.65 -13.15
N ARG A 265 -3.70 -7.98 -13.65
CA ARG A 265 -3.58 -6.53 -13.55
C ARG A 265 -3.08 -5.96 -14.87
N LEU A 266 -3.77 -4.93 -15.34
CA LEU A 266 -3.29 -4.03 -16.36
C LEU A 266 -3.03 -2.68 -15.68
N SER A 267 -1.83 -2.15 -15.81
CA SER A 267 -1.45 -0.88 -15.19
C SER A 267 -0.57 -0.07 -16.12
N GLY A 268 -0.41 1.19 -15.81
CA GLY A 268 0.46 2.06 -16.56
C GLY A 268 0.86 3.30 -15.78
N GLU A 269 1.98 3.86 -16.18
CA GLU A 269 2.55 5.08 -15.62
C GLU A 269 3.07 5.97 -16.73
N LYS A 270 2.92 7.29 -16.58
CA LYS A 270 3.37 8.27 -17.56
C LYS A 270 3.82 9.54 -16.89
N LEU A 271 5.06 9.92 -17.10
CA LEU A 271 5.53 11.28 -16.82
C LEU A 271 5.08 12.23 -17.93
N LYS A 272 4.76 13.47 -17.60
CA LYS A 272 4.27 14.48 -18.53
C LYS A 272 5.19 14.63 -19.75
N ASP A 273 6.49 14.78 -19.54
CA ASP A 273 7.49 15.00 -20.59
C ASP A 273 8.54 13.87 -20.63
N GLY A 274 8.36 12.82 -19.84
CA GLY A 274 9.31 11.74 -19.61
C GLY A 274 8.86 10.36 -20.08
N PRO A 275 9.49 9.32 -19.54
CA PRO A 275 9.16 7.94 -19.82
C PRO A 275 7.77 7.55 -19.30
N GLY A 276 7.33 6.40 -19.73
CA GLY A 276 6.13 5.75 -19.26
C GLY A 276 6.12 4.28 -19.65
N PHE A 277 5.15 3.53 -19.13
CA PHE A 277 4.93 2.14 -19.52
C PHE A 277 3.46 1.76 -19.43
N THR A 278 3.13 0.67 -20.13
CA THR A 278 1.95 -0.16 -19.87
C THR A 278 2.45 -1.53 -19.41
N LYS A 279 1.82 -2.09 -18.37
CA LYS A 279 2.23 -3.34 -17.74
C LYS A 279 1.06 -4.29 -17.64
N PHE A 280 1.22 -5.50 -18.14
CA PHE A 280 0.28 -6.60 -17.93
C PHE A 280 0.88 -7.60 -16.94
N THR A 281 0.11 -8.04 -15.95
CA THR A 281 0.54 -8.94 -14.89
C THR A 281 -0.45 -10.08 -14.70
N VAL A 282 0.06 -11.30 -14.56
CA VAL A 282 -0.67 -12.48 -14.08
C VAL A 282 0.06 -13.04 -12.86
N SER A 283 -0.66 -13.24 -11.77
CA SER A 283 -0.06 -13.73 -10.52
C SER A 283 -0.92 -14.80 -9.87
N PRO A 284 -0.66 -16.10 -10.17
CA PRO A 284 -1.26 -17.21 -9.45
C PRO A 284 -0.66 -17.33 -8.05
N ALA A 285 -1.49 -17.70 -7.07
CA ALA A 285 -1.08 -17.92 -5.69
C ALA A 285 -1.68 -19.22 -5.15
N TYR A 286 -0.90 -19.90 -4.33
CA TYR A 286 -1.31 -21.12 -3.62
C TYR A 286 -1.13 -20.95 -2.12
N LYS A 287 -2.22 -21.06 -1.38
CA LYS A 287 -2.26 -21.06 0.08
C LYS A 287 -2.02 -22.46 0.61
N VAL A 288 -0.82 -22.73 1.12
CA VAL A 288 -0.47 -24.02 1.71
C VAL A 288 -1.30 -24.26 2.98
N ASN A 289 -1.33 -23.23 3.86
CA ASN A 289 -2.16 -23.14 5.07
C ASN A 289 -2.42 -21.67 5.40
N ASP A 290 -3.01 -21.38 6.57
CA ASP A 290 -3.34 -20.01 6.97
C ASP A 290 -2.11 -19.13 7.24
N ASN A 291 -0.95 -19.75 7.46
CA ASN A 291 0.30 -19.07 7.79
C ASN A 291 1.29 -19.00 6.61
N PHE A 292 1.11 -19.80 5.57
CA PHE A 292 2.09 -19.90 4.49
C PHE A 292 1.44 -19.95 3.11
N MET A 293 1.91 -19.07 2.23
CA MET A 293 1.50 -19.02 0.83
C MET A 293 2.72 -18.89 -0.10
N VAL A 294 2.54 -19.38 -1.31
CA VAL A 294 3.48 -19.18 -2.43
C VAL A 294 2.71 -18.53 -3.56
N ARG A 295 3.32 -17.54 -4.20
CA ARG A 295 2.80 -16.93 -5.42
C ARG A 295 3.87 -16.84 -6.49
N ALA A 296 3.43 -16.90 -7.75
CA ALA A 296 4.28 -16.58 -8.88
C ALA A 296 3.76 -15.30 -9.55
N GLU A 297 4.58 -14.65 -10.33
CA GLU A 297 4.19 -13.52 -11.15
C GLU A 297 4.88 -13.60 -12.50
N LEU A 298 4.12 -13.32 -13.56
CA LEU A 298 4.61 -13.03 -14.88
C LEU A 298 4.08 -11.66 -15.28
N SER A 299 4.99 -10.73 -15.60
CA SER A 299 4.62 -9.40 -16.07
C SER A 299 5.36 -9.04 -17.35
N TYR A 300 4.66 -8.34 -18.24
CA TYR A 300 5.21 -7.75 -19.45
C TYR A 300 5.06 -6.24 -19.39
N TYR A 301 6.16 -5.53 -19.61
CA TYR A 301 6.23 -4.08 -19.71
C TYR A 301 6.42 -3.67 -21.17
N ASP A 302 5.64 -2.69 -21.61
CA ASP A 302 5.80 -1.96 -22.88
C ASP A 302 6.14 -0.52 -22.53
N TYR A 303 7.38 -0.11 -22.81
CA TYR A 303 7.92 1.20 -22.42
C TYR A 303 7.77 2.24 -23.51
N THR A 304 7.64 3.48 -23.09
CA THR A 304 7.67 4.65 -23.97
C THR A 304 8.70 5.65 -23.48
N LYS A 305 9.55 6.16 -24.40
CA LYS A 305 10.64 7.13 -24.08
C LYS A 305 11.58 6.61 -22.97
N TYR A 306 11.94 5.35 -23.02
CA TYR A 306 12.86 4.71 -22.07
C TYR A 306 14.01 4.02 -22.80
N THR A 307 15.01 3.55 -22.07
CA THR A 307 16.20 2.88 -22.64
C THR A 307 15.91 1.48 -23.17
N ALA A 308 14.96 0.79 -22.56
CA ALA A 308 14.39 -0.45 -23.05
C ALA A 308 13.06 -0.19 -23.76
N ASP A 309 12.73 -0.97 -24.78
CA ASP A 309 11.44 -0.93 -25.46
C ASP A 309 10.41 -1.75 -24.68
N SER A 310 10.87 -2.86 -24.11
CA SER A 310 10.02 -3.75 -23.31
C SER A 310 10.81 -4.45 -22.18
N ALA A 311 10.13 -5.13 -21.28
CA ALA A 311 10.74 -6.07 -20.34
C ALA A 311 9.78 -7.18 -19.94
N MET A 312 10.34 -8.37 -19.69
CA MET A 312 9.66 -9.45 -19.01
C MET A 312 10.10 -9.52 -17.55
N PHE A 313 9.15 -9.66 -16.65
CA PHE A 313 9.42 -9.97 -15.25
C PHE A 313 8.80 -11.31 -14.90
N PHE A 314 9.60 -12.16 -14.27
CA PHE A 314 9.13 -13.41 -13.66
C PHE A 314 9.59 -13.44 -12.20
N GLY A 315 8.71 -13.87 -11.31
CA GLY A 315 9.03 -14.05 -9.90
C GLY A 315 8.29 -15.22 -9.26
N ILE A 316 8.91 -15.82 -8.25
CA ILE A 316 8.27 -16.75 -7.31
C ILE A 316 8.57 -16.23 -5.91
N GLN A 317 7.55 -16.06 -5.08
CA GLN A 317 7.67 -15.54 -3.74
C GLN A 317 6.97 -16.45 -2.75
N SER A 318 7.62 -16.69 -1.62
CA SER A 318 7.01 -17.30 -0.44
C SER A 318 6.74 -16.23 0.61
N VAL A 319 5.59 -16.33 1.28
CA VAL A 319 5.19 -15.45 2.39
C VAL A 319 4.76 -16.31 3.55
N PHE A 320 5.48 -16.19 4.65
CA PHE A 320 5.13 -16.77 5.95
C PHE A 320 4.60 -15.68 6.85
N LYS A 321 3.47 -15.92 7.52
CA LYS A 321 2.85 -14.98 8.47
C LYS A 321 2.52 -15.65 9.79
N PHE A 322 2.59 -14.89 10.88
CA PHE A 322 2.32 -15.32 12.24
C PHE A 322 1.62 -14.23 13.05
#